data_7018819f643cec3e1e9a1971767db22b
#
_entry.id   7018819f643cec3e1e9a1971767db22b
#
_cell.length_a   1.000
_cell.length_b   1.000
_cell.length_c   1.000
_cell.angle_alpha   90.00
_cell.angle_beta   90.00
_cell.angle_gamma   90.00
#
_symmetry.space_group_name_H-M   'P 1'
#
loop_
_entity.id
_entity.type
_entity.pdbx_description
1 polymer ?
#
loop_
_entity_poly.entity_id
_entity_poly.type
_entity_poly.pdbx_seq_one_letter_code
_entity_poly.pdbx_strand_id
1 'polypeptide(L)'
;MTKLPSLDPTAAPATPLALFTTWFAEAVAAGETEPHVMSLATRDGDPETDGGGLPDVRIVMLHGADEEGWSFATHTTSRKGHQLTTFPYAALSFYWPRLGRQVRLRGPVVPATPTESQADLHAHSTGALAAALTGHQSEVLPSLDELTQASETAWELAQREPNTPAPSWTLYRVFPDEVEFFQGDALRRHVRLSYVQGERGWSTGLLWP
;
A
#
# COMPACT_ATOMS: atom_id res chain seq x y z
N MET A 1 -18.37 -25.65 -5.16
CA MET A 1 -17.64 -24.60 -4.41
C MET A 1 -16.16 -24.94 -4.48
N THR A 2 -15.34 -24.03 -4.95
CA THR A 2 -13.88 -24.22 -4.99
C THR A 2 -13.38 -24.33 -3.54
N LYS A 3 -12.57 -25.34 -3.24
CA LYS A 3 -11.99 -25.52 -1.91
C LYS A 3 -10.99 -24.37 -1.65
N LEU A 4 -11.23 -23.60 -0.61
CA LEU A 4 -10.27 -22.56 -0.19
C LEU A 4 -8.97 -23.21 0.30
N PRO A 5 -7.81 -22.56 0.11
CA PRO A 5 -6.56 -23.02 0.73
C PRO A 5 -6.68 -23.01 2.26
N SER A 6 -5.78 -23.70 2.92
CA SER A 6 -5.68 -23.70 4.39
C SER A 6 -4.37 -23.02 4.83
N LEU A 7 -4.40 -22.39 5.98
CA LEU A 7 -3.20 -21.89 6.65
C LEU A 7 -2.86 -22.85 7.81
N ASP A 8 -1.65 -23.43 7.79
CA ASP A 8 -1.10 -24.15 8.91
C ASP A 8 -0.20 -23.21 9.73
N PRO A 9 -0.62 -22.77 10.91
CA PRO A 9 0.17 -21.84 11.72
C PRO A 9 1.48 -22.44 12.25
N THR A 10 1.56 -23.79 12.33
CA THR A 10 2.77 -24.47 12.83
C THR A 10 3.90 -24.49 11.79
N ALA A 11 3.54 -24.36 10.51
CA ALA A 11 4.45 -24.28 9.37
C ALA A 11 4.71 -22.83 8.93
N ALA A 12 4.25 -21.84 9.69
CA ALA A 12 4.40 -20.44 9.32
C ALA A 12 5.89 -20.02 9.32
N PRO A 13 6.35 -19.26 8.32
CA PRO A 13 7.74 -18.81 8.25
C PRO A 13 8.05 -17.85 9.41
N ALA A 14 9.36 -17.68 9.68
CA ALA A 14 9.83 -16.84 10.79
C ALA A 14 9.52 -15.35 10.62
N THR A 15 9.30 -14.89 9.38
CA THR A 15 9.01 -13.49 9.07
C THR A 15 7.69 -13.34 8.30
N PRO A 16 6.94 -12.26 8.54
CA PRO A 16 5.70 -12.01 7.80
C PRO A 16 5.95 -11.73 6.31
N LEU A 17 7.11 -11.19 5.94
CA LEU A 17 7.47 -10.94 4.55
C LEU A 17 7.50 -12.25 3.74
N ALA A 18 8.09 -13.31 4.29
CA ALA A 18 8.15 -14.61 3.61
C ALA A 18 6.75 -15.21 3.37
N LEU A 19 5.84 -15.09 4.34
CA LEU A 19 4.46 -15.53 4.17
C LEU A 19 3.69 -14.65 3.18
N PHE A 20 3.88 -13.33 3.24
CA PHE A 20 3.27 -12.39 2.31
C PHE A 20 3.69 -12.69 0.87
N THR A 21 4.99 -12.87 0.62
CA THR A 21 5.53 -13.19 -0.72
C THR A 21 4.90 -14.46 -1.28
N THR A 22 4.78 -15.50 -0.45
CA THR A 22 4.11 -16.75 -0.85
C THR A 22 2.64 -16.51 -1.19
N TRP A 23 1.91 -15.83 -0.32
CA TRP A 23 0.48 -15.59 -0.52
C TRP A 23 0.19 -14.68 -1.70
N PHE A 24 1.04 -13.68 -1.93
CA PHE A 24 0.94 -12.80 -3.09
C PHE A 24 1.15 -13.56 -4.39
N ALA A 25 2.18 -14.43 -4.46
CA ALA A 25 2.41 -15.27 -5.63
C ALA A 25 1.23 -16.23 -5.90
N GLU A 26 0.64 -16.80 -4.84
CA GLU A 26 -0.55 -17.64 -4.95
C GLU A 26 -1.79 -16.83 -5.40
N ALA A 27 -1.94 -15.58 -4.99
CA ALA A 27 -2.99 -14.69 -5.44
C ALA A 27 -2.87 -14.39 -6.94
N VAL A 28 -1.67 -14.09 -7.42
CA VAL A 28 -1.38 -13.94 -8.85
C VAL A 28 -1.70 -15.22 -9.62
N ALA A 29 -1.24 -16.38 -9.14
CA ALA A 29 -1.48 -17.68 -9.77
C ALA A 29 -2.96 -18.08 -9.79
N ALA A 30 -3.74 -17.67 -8.78
CA ALA A 30 -5.19 -17.91 -8.72
C ALA A 30 -5.99 -16.97 -9.65
N GLY A 31 -5.32 -16.01 -10.31
CA GLY A 31 -5.95 -15.05 -11.19
C GLY A 31 -6.78 -14.00 -10.44
N GLU A 32 -6.36 -13.61 -9.22
CA GLU A 32 -6.96 -12.45 -8.56
C GLU A 32 -6.82 -11.22 -9.44
N THR A 33 -7.89 -10.46 -9.55
CA THR A 33 -7.85 -9.20 -10.28
C THR A 33 -7.08 -8.16 -9.44
N GLU A 34 -5.98 -7.66 -9.98
CA GLU A 34 -5.15 -6.64 -9.34
C GLU A 34 -4.72 -6.99 -7.91
N PRO A 35 -3.98 -8.11 -7.70
CA PRO A 35 -3.61 -8.58 -6.36
C PRO A 35 -2.72 -7.60 -5.59
N HIS A 36 -2.10 -6.64 -6.26
CA HIS A 36 -1.28 -5.58 -5.72
C HIS A 36 -2.07 -4.34 -5.22
N VAL A 37 -3.39 -4.31 -5.47
CA VAL A 37 -4.24 -3.22 -4.97
C VAL A 37 -4.51 -3.42 -3.48
N MET A 38 -4.37 -2.33 -2.71
CA MET A 38 -4.54 -2.36 -1.26
C MET A 38 -5.25 -1.10 -0.73
N SER A 39 -5.92 -1.24 0.39
CA SER A 39 -6.40 -0.10 1.17
C SER A 39 -5.25 0.48 1.98
N LEU A 40 -5.08 1.80 1.92
CA LEU A 40 -4.18 2.57 2.76
C LEU A 40 -5.02 3.41 3.73
N ALA A 41 -4.86 3.17 5.02
CA ALA A 41 -5.43 3.99 6.08
C ALA A 41 -4.34 4.91 6.66
N THR A 42 -4.67 6.18 6.75
CA THR A 42 -3.87 7.24 7.38
C THR A 42 -4.76 8.03 8.33
N ARG A 43 -4.20 8.99 9.01
CA ARG A 43 -4.90 9.80 10.00
C ARG A 43 -4.74 11.28 9.67
N ASP A 44 -5.85 12.01 9.74
CA ASP A 44 -5.88 13.47 9.64
C ASP A 44 -5.68 14.10 11.03
N GLY A 45 -5.02 15.25 11.09
CA GLY A 45 -4.82 16.00 12.32
C GLY A 45 -3.61 15.59 13.17
N ASP A 46 -3.28 16.46 14.13
CA ASP A 46 -2.18 16.28 15.08
C ASP A 46 -2.69 15.61 16.36
N PRO A 47 -2.09 14.49 16.79
CA PRO A 47 -2.48 13.80 18.03
C PRO A 47 -2.43 14.68 19.28
N GLU A 48 -1.51 15.65 19.30
CA GLU A 48 -1.29 16.50 20.49
C GLU A 48 -2.28 17.67 20.57
N THR A 49 -2.76 18.16 19.42
CA THR A 49 -3.57 19.38 19.37
C THR A 49 -5.06 19.15 19.12
N ASP A 50 -5.45 18.07 18.42
CA ASP A 50 -6.85 17.83 18.02
C ASP A 50 -7.47 16.54 18.55
N GLY A 51 -6.85 15.94 19.59
CA GLY A 51 -7.41 14.76 20.28
C GLY A 51 -7.32 13.46 19.48
N GLY A 52 -6.55 13.42 18.40
CA GLY A 52 -6.27 12.15 17.74
C GLY A 52 -6.57 12.07 16.26
N GLY A 53 -7.15 13.10 15.67
CA GLY A 53 -7.46 13.20 14.26
C GLY A 53 -8.44 12.14 13.74
N LEU A 54 -8.95 12.34 12.54
CA LEU A 54 -9.91 11.43 11.90
C LEU A 54 -9.19 10.41 11.01
N PRO A 55 -9.61 9.14 11.06
CA PRO A 55 -9.11 8.14 10.12
C PRO A 55 -9.58 8.46 8.70
N ASP A 56 -8.71 8.23 7.75
CA ASP A 56 -8.98 8.37 6.32
C ASP A 56 -8.48 7.13 5.57
N VAL A 57 -9.21 6.67 4.53
CA VAL A 57 -8.88 5.46 3.81
C VAL A 57 -9.06 5.67 2.30
N ARG A 58 -8.15 5.10 1.50
CA ARG A 58 -8.22 5.07 0.02
C ARG A 58 -7.50 3.85 -0.51
N ILE A 59 -7.73 3.57 -1.79
CA ILE A 59 -7.02 2.52 -2.50
C ILE A 59 -5.72 3.09 -3.07
N VAL A 60 -4.65 2.31 -2.93
CA VAL A 60 -3.33 2.54 -3.54
C VAL A 60 -2.77 1.22 -4.08
N MET A 61 -1.68 1.30 -4.83
CA MET A 61 -1.01 0.13 -5.39
C MET A 61 0.26 -0.17 -4.59
N LEU A 62 0.51 -1.47 -4.35
CA LEU A 62 1.78 -1.95 -3.85
C LEU A 62 2.82 -1.84 -4.97
N HIS A 63 3.92 -1.13 -4.72
CA HIS A 63 5.07 -1.04 -5.62
C HIS A 63 6.10 -2.12 -5.33
N GLY A 64 6.25 -2.53 -4.08
CA GLY A 64 7.14 -3.63 -3.67
C GLY A 64 6.94 -4.01 -2.21
N ALA A 65 7.38 -5.22 -1.86
CA ALA A 65 7.48 -5.71 -0.49
C ALA A 65 8.78 -6.50 -0.36
N ASP A 66 9.70 -6.00 0.43
CA ASP A 66 11.04 -6.55 0.65
C ASP A 66 11.53 -6.22 2.06
N GLU A 67 12.81 -6.45 2.33
CA GLU A 67 13.44 -6.17 3.63
C GLU A 67 13.44 -4.66 3.98
N GLU A 68 13.24 -3.79 2.99
CA GLU A 68 13.11 -2.34 3.17
C GLU A 68 11.65 -1.89 3.42
N GLY A 69 10.70 -2.82 3.49
CA GLY A 69 9.31 -2.57 3.83
C GLY A 69 8.32 -2.78 2.68
N TRP A 70 7.07 -2.41 2.92
CA TRP A 70 6.00 -2.41 1.92
C TRP A 70 5.85 -1.02 1.33
N SER A 71 6.05 -0.89 0.01
CA SER A 71 6.13 0.40 -0.64
C SER A 71 4.91 0.75 -1.48
N PHE A 72 4.56 2.02 -1.47
CA PHE A 72 3.57 2.64 -2.36
C PHE A 72 4.03 4.06 -2.68
N ALA A 73 3.53 4.63 -3.77
CA ALA A 73 3.88 6.00 -4.12
C ALA A 73 2.65 6.92 -4.19
N THR A 74 2.88 8.20 -3.89
CA THR A 74 1.89 9.26 -4.00
C THR A 74 2.56 10.64 -4.00
N HIS A 75 1.78 11.70 -4.29
CA HIS A 75 2.26 13.07 -4.16
C HIS A 75 2.34 13.49 -2.69
N THR A 76 3.43 14.11 -2.28
CA THR A 76 3.56 14.74 -0.95
C THR A 76 2.52 15.84 -0.72
N THR A 77 2.10 16.50 -1.79
CA THR A 77 1.08 17.56 -1.79
C THR A 77 -0.36 17.02 -1.68
N SER A 78 -0.58 15.72 -1.83
CA SER A 78 -1.90 15.13 -1.68
C SER A 78 -2.34 15.10 -0.21
N ARG A 79 -3.65 14.95 0.04
CA ARG A 79 -4.20 14.84 1.40
C ARG A 79 -3.47 13.78 2.24
N LYS A 80 -3.29 12.56 1.67
CA LYS A 80 -2.55 11.49 2.36
C LYS A 80 -1.05 11.81 2.54
N GLY A 81 -0.43 12.53 1.60
CA GLY A 81 0.94 13.00 1.73
C GLY A 81 1.11 13.94 2.93
N HIS A 82 0.20 14.90 3.09
CA HIS A 82 0.17 15.80 4.25
C HIS A 82 -0.08 15.03 5.55
N GLN A 83 -1.02 14.08 5.56
CA GLN A 83 -1.30 13.22 6.71
C GLN A 83 -0.07 12.42 7.15
N LEU A 84 0.67 11.84 6.20
CA LEU A 84 1.91 11.10 6.48
C LEU A 84 3.07 12.00 6.92
N THR A 85 3.09 13.26 6.52
CA THR A 85 4.06 14.24 7.03
C THR A 85 3.79 14.57 8.49
N THR A 86 2.52 14.73 8.86
CA THR A 86 2.10 15.08 10.23
C THR A 86 2.15 13.87 11.17
N PHE A 87 1.68 12.72 10.68
CA PHE A 87 1.68 11.47 11.43
C PHE A 87 2.20 10.33 10.55
N PRO A 88 3.51 10.03 10.59
CA PRO A 88 4.16 9.06 9.71
C PRO A 88 3.90 7.62 10.16
N TYR A 89 2.63 7.22 10.17
CA TYR A 89 2.17 5.90 10.51
C TYR A 89 0.96 5.52 9.67
N ALA A 90 0.90 4.29 9.18
CA ALA A 90 -0.18 3.83 8.31
C ALA A 90 -0.56 2.38 8.58
N ALA A 91 -1.76 2.02 8.10
CA ALA A 91 -2.15 0.63 7.96
C ALA A 91 -2.46 0.31 6.50
N LEU A 92 -2.05 -0.88 6.06
CA LEU A 92 -2.34 -1.44 4.75
C LEU A 92 -3.22 -2.66 4.89
N SER A 93 -4.11 -2.90 3.92
CA SER A 93 -4.93 -4.10 3.88
C SER A 93 -5.10 -4.59 2.45
N PHE A 94 -4.80 -5.88 2.23
CA PHE A 94 -5.04 -6.62 1.00
C PHE A 94 -6.21 -7.57 1.22
N TYR A 95 -7.04 -7.76 0.19
CA TYR A 95 -8.10 -8.76 0.20
C TYR A 95 -8.13 -9.51 -1.12
N TRP A 96 -7.96 -10.83 -1.05
CA TRP A 96 -7.96 -11.75 -2.18
C TRP A 96 -9.16 -12.70 -2.09
N PRO A 97 -10.31 -12.31 -2.66
CA PRO A 97 -11.58 -13.00 -2.48
C PRO A 97 -11.61 -14.43 -3.03
N ARG A 98 -10.89 -14.70 -4.13
CA ARG A 98 -10.81 -16.07 -4.70
C ARG A 98 -10.18 -17.07 -3.74
N LEU A 99 -9.24 -16.60 -2.92
CA LEU A 99 -8.54 -17.39 -1.93
C LEU A 99 -9.14 -17.26 -0.52
N GLY A 100 -10.10 -16.34 -0.33
CA GLY A 100 -10.65 -16.05 0.98
C GLY A 100 -9.61 -15.54 1.96
N ARG A 101 -8.62 -14.78 1.47
CA ARG A 101 -7.48 -14.28 2.25
C ARG A 101 -7.53 -12.78 2.44
N GLN A 102 -7.10 -12.37 3.62
CA GLN A 102 -6.78 -10.96 3.91
C GLN A 102 -5.40 -10.89 4.55
N VAL A 103 -4.62 -9.90 4.13
CA VAL A 103 -3.39 -9.51 4.85
C VAL A 103 -3.56 -8.06 5.27
N ARG A 104 -3.28 -7.76 6.52
CA ARG A 104 -3.22 -6.39 6.99
C ARG A 104 -1.95 -6.19 7.80
N LEU A 105 -1.40 -5.01 7.69
CA LEU A 105 -0.20 -4.62 8.40
C LEU A 105 -0.30 -3.15 8.80
N ARG A 106 0.46 -2.78 9.83
CA ARG A 106 0.57 -1.39 10.27
C ARG A 106 1.95 -1.12 10.82
N GLY A 107 2.39 0.11 10.68
CA GLY A 107 3.70 0.51 11.17
C GLY A 107 4.08 1.93 10.75
N PRO A 108 5.26 2.39 11.19
CA PRO A 108 5.82 3.65 10.78
C PRO A 108 6.07 3.71 9.26
N VAL A 109 5.95 4.92 8.73
CA VAL A 109 6.11 5.21 7.30
C VAL A 109 7.31 6.14 7.12
N VAL A 110 8.20 5.77 6.20
CA VAL A 110 9.37 6.57 5.87
C VAL A 110 9.32 6.93 4.38
N PRO A 111 9.45 8.20 4.00
CA PRO A 111 9.62 8.57 2.61
C PRO A 111 10.99 8.10 2.10
N ALA A 112 11.03 7.54 0.91
CA ALA A 112 12.28 7.26 0.21
C ALA A 112 12.95 8.55 -0.25
N THR A 113 14.21 8.47 -0.62
CA THR A 113 14.94 9.62 -1.16
C THR A 113 14.31 10.12 -2.47
N PRO A 114 14.51 11.40 -2.84
CA PRO A 114 14.07 11.90 -4.15
C PRO A 114 14.58 11.06 -5.32
N THR A 115 15.83 10.59 -5.25
CA THR A 115 16.43 9.75 -6.30
C THR A 115 15.70 8.42 -6.45
N GLU A 116 15.42 7.73 -5.35
CA GLU A 116 14.67 6.47 -5.36
C GLU A 116 13.23 6.68 -5.85
N SER A 117 12.58 7.77 -5.39
CA SER A 117 11.22 8.10 -5.81
C SER A 117 11.11 8.38 -7.32
N GLN A 118 12.07 9.07 -7.91
CA GLN A 118 12.11 9.30 -9.35
C GLN A 118 12.47 8.01 -10.12
N ALA A 119 13.38 7.18 -9.60
CA ALA A 119 13.69 5.89 -10.19
C ALA A 119 12.46 4.95 -10.21
N ASP A 120 11.71 4.90 -9.12
CA ASP A 120 10.44 4.19 -9.04
C ASP A 120 9.44 4.70 -10.09
N LEU A 121 9.21 6.02 -10.16
CA LEU A 121 8.30 6.63 -11.14
C LEU A 121 8.65 6.24 -12.58
N HIS A 122 9.93 6.34 -12.94
CA HIS A 122 10.40 6.08 -14.30
C HIS A 122 10.46 4.58 -14.65
N ALA A 123 10.34 3.69 -13.67
CA ALA A 123 10.19 2.25 -13.90
C ALA A 123 8.75 1.85 -14.29
N HIS A 124 7.79 2.76 -14.11
CA HIS A 124 6.40 2.55 -14.46
C HIS A 124 6.05 2.98 -15.89
N SER A 125 4.79 2.82 -16.27
CA SER A 125 4.30 3.17 -17.62
C SER A 125 4.30 4.67 -17.85
N THR A 126 4.30 5.07 -19.15
CA THR A 126 4.07 6.47 -19.58
C THR A 126 2.80 7.06 -18.95
N GLY A 127 1.74 6.23 -18.79
CA GLY A 127 0.51 6.67 -18.14
C GLY A 127 0.68 7.01 -16.66
N ALA A 128 1.52 6.27 -15.95
CA ALA A 128 1.84 6.56 -14.56
C ALA A 128 2.63 7.88 -14.45
N LEU A 129 3.61 8.09 -15.34
CA LEU A 129 4.34 9.36 -15.42
C LEU A 129 3.40 10.53 -15.74
N ALA A 130 2.52 10.39 -16.74
CA ALA A 130 1.55 11.42 -17.08
C ALA A 130 0.64 11.77 -15.89
N ALA A 131 0.13 10.76 -15.18
CA ALA A 131 -0.67 10.98 -13.97
C ALA A 131 0.12 11.70 -12.87
N ALA A 132 1.40 11.37 -12.68
CA ALA A 132 2.28 12.07 -11.74
C ALA A 132 2.57 13.52 -12.17
N LEU A 133 2.73 13.78 -13.47
CA LEU A 133 2.97 15.12 -14.01
C LEU A 133 1.76 16.03 -13.94
N THR A 134 0.55 15.49 -13.91
CA THR A 134 -0.68 16.28 -13.70
C THR A 134 -0.63 17.01 -12.35
N GLY A 135 -0.06 16.39 -11.31
CA GLY A 135 0.26 17.05 -10.03
C GLY A 135 -0.94 17.15 -9.09
N HIS A 136 -1.65 18.16 -9.05
CA HIS A 136 -2.81 18.64 -8.27
C HIS A 136 -3.67 17.64 -7.48
N GLN A 137 -3.13 16.49 -7.08
CA GLN A 137 -3.89 15.43 -6.37
C GLN A 137 -4.48 15.95 -5.06
N SER A 138 -5.79 15.80 -4.91
CA SER A 138 -6.61 16.25 -3.76
C SER A 138 -6.95 17.74 -3.72
N GLU A 139 -6.52 18.53 -4.69
CA GLU A 139 -6.97 19.90 -4.86
C GLU A 139 -8.39 19.96 -5.44
N VAL A 140 -9.07 21.09 -5.28
CA VAL A 140 -10.39 21.31 -5.86
C VAL A 140 -10.25 21.44 -7.37
N LEU A 141 -10.93 20.58 -8.12
CA LEU A 141 -10.97 20.62 -9.59
C LEU A 141 -12.13 21.52 -10.04
N PRO A 142 -11.84 22.63 -10.76
CA PRO A 142 -12.90 23.56 -11.18
C PRO A 142 -13.84 22.98 -12.24
N SER A 143 -13.30 22.15 -13.17
CA SER A 143 -14.10 21.52 -14.23
C SER A 143 -13.45 20.24 -14.77
N LEU A 144 -14.26 19.40 -15.43
CA LEU A 144 -13.74 18.23 -16.17
C LEU A 144 -12.93 18.63 -17.40
N ASP A 145 -13.21 19.79 -17.98
CA ASP A 145 -12.45 20.31 -19.13
C ASP A 145 -11.01 20.65 -18.71
N GLU A 146 -10.82 21.25 -17.53
CA GLU A 146 -9.48 21.47 -16.97
C GLU A 146 -8.73 20.17 -16.72
N LEU A 147 -9.42 19.14 -16.18
CA LEU A 147 -8.81 17.83 -16.00
C LEU A 147 -8.35 17.23 -17.34
N THR A 148 -9.21 17.30 -18.35
CA THR A 148 -8.90 16.78 -19.69
C THR A 148 -7.67 17.48 -20.25
N GLN A 149 -7.66 18.81 -20.24
CA GLN A 149 -6.56 19.61 -20.77
C GLN A 149 -5.23 19.35 -20.02
N ALA A 150 -5.27 19.32 -18.69
CA ALA A 150 -4.11 19.02 -17.88
C ALA A 150 -3.56 17.61 -18.15
N SER A 151 -4.46 16.62 -18.26
CA SER A 151 -4.09 15.23 -18.55
C SER A 151 -3.49 15.06 -19.94
N GLU A 152 -4.05 15.72 -20.98
CA GLU A 152 -3.51 15.69 -22.34
C GLU A 152 -2.11 16.32 -22.37
N THR A 153 -1.93 17.49 -21.74
CA THR A 153 -0.63 18.17 -21.65
C THR A 153 0.41 17.29 -20.95
N ALA A 154 0.04 16.68 -19.83
CA ALA A 154 0.92 15.80 -19.08
C ALA A 154 1.26 14.53 -19.88
N TRP A 155 0.30 13.98 -20.63
CA TRP A 155 0.51 12.83 -21.50
C TRP A 155 1.50 13.11 -22.64
N GLU A 156 1.32 14.24 -23.35
CA GLU A 156 2.23 14.66 -24.40
C GLU A 156 3.66 14.88 -23.87
N LEU A 157 3.77 15.49 -22.69
CA LEU A 157 5.06 15.70 -22.04
C LEU A 157 5.72 14.35 -21.68
N ALA A 158 4.97 13.44 -21.07
CA ALA A 158 5.47 12.11 -20.68
C ALA A 158 5.94 11.29 -21.89
N GLN A 159 5.26 11.41 -23.04
CA GLN A 159 5.67 10.76 -24.28
C GLN A 159 6.95 11.36 -24.87
N ARG A 160 7.07 12.68 -24.88
CA ARG A 160 8.20 13.40 -25.46
C ARG A 160 9.43 13.32 -24.57
N GLU A 161 9.23 13.37 -23.25
CA GLU A 161 10.30 13.47 -22.25
C GLU A 161 10.07 12.45 -21.14
N PRO A 162 10.33 11.14 -21.38
CA PRO A 162 9.97 10.05 -20.45
C PRO A 162 10.73 10.08 -19.12
N ASN A 163 11.76 10.93 -19.00
CA ASN A 163 12.52 11.11 -17.76
C ASN A 163 12.20 12.44 -17.06
N THR A 164 11.08 13.09 -17.42
CA THR A 164 10.66 14.33 -16.75
C THR A 164 10.42 14.06 -15.26
N PRO A 165 11.07 14.83 -14.35
CA PRO A 165 10.87 14.64 -12.93
C PRO A 165 9.50 15.14 -12.47
N ALA A 166 8.89 14.41 -11.52
CA ALA A 166 7.72 14.86 -10.77
C ALA A 166 8.11 15.07 -9.30
N PRO A 167 8.53 16.29 -8.89
CA PRO A 167 9.19 16.52 -7.59
C PRO A 167 8.33 16.17 -6.36
N SER A 168 7.02 16.28 -6.45
CA SER A 168 6.09 15.92 -5.37
C SER A 168 5.79 14.40 -5.32
N TRP A 169 6.13 13.63 -6.35
CA TRP A 169 5.99 12.19 -6.34
C TRP A 169 7.00 11.56 -5.39
N THR A 170 6.52 10.79 -4.44
CA THR A 170 7.35 10.19 -3.40
C THR A 170 6.95 8.74 -3.18
N LEU A 171 7.94 7.87 -3.18
CA LEU A 171 7.83 6.49 -2.73
C LEU A 171 7.86 6.49 -1.19
N TYR A 172 6.89 5.82 -0.58
CA TYR A 172 6.81 5.64 0.88
C TYR A 172 7.00 4.17 1.20
N ARG A 173 7.73 3.89 2.28
CA ARG A 173 7.93 2.54 2.82
C ARG A 173 7.27 2.42 4.18
N VAL A 174 6.40 1.43 4.34
CA VAL A 174 5.81 1.04 5.63
C VAL A 174 6.66 -0.05 6.23
N PHE A 175 7.21 0.17 7.41
CA PHE A 175 7.95 -0.81 8.20
C PHE A 175 7.00 -1.37 9.25
N PRO A 176 6.41 -2.56 9.04
CA PRO A 176 5.37 -3.01 9.94
C PRO A 176 5.92 -3.45 11.29
N ASP A 177 5.24 -3.05 12.35
CA ASP A 177 5.39 -3.58 13.70
C ASP A 177 4.36 -4.68 14.02
N GLU A 178 3.30 -4.79 13.20
CA GLU A 178 2.30 -5.84 13.25
C GLU A 178 1.84 -6.23 11.85
N VAL A 179 1.77 -7.54 11.58
CA VAL A 179 1.19 -8.10 10.35
C VAL A 179 0.25 -9.24 10.71
N GLU A 180 -0.97 -9.23 10.18
CA GLU A 180 -1.96 -10.26 10.37
C GLU A 180 -2.35 -10.91 9.04
N PHE A 181 -2.39 -12.23 9.05
CA PHE A 181 -2.86 -13.09 7.96
C PHE A 181 -4.18 -13.73 8.37
N PHE A 182 -5.22 -13.47 7.61
CA PHE A 182 -6.54 -14.10 7.77
C PHE A 182 -6.79 -15.08 6.63
N GLN A 183 -7.11 -16.34 6.98
CA GLN A 183 -7.56 -17.36 6.05
C GLN A 183 -9.02 -17.71 6.32
N GLY A 184 -9.89 -17.49 5.35
CA GLY A 184 -11.29 -17.87 5.39
C GLY A 184 -11.48 -19.39 5.38
N ASP A 185 -12.49 -19.87 6.09
CA ASP A 185 -12.94 -21.27 6.10
C ASP A 185 -14.46 -21.35 5.86
N ALA A 186 -14.90 -22.32 5.06
CA ALA A 186 -16.30 -22.48 4.69
C ALA A 186 -17.21 -22.81 5.90
N LEU A 187 -16.67 -23.41 6.94
CA LEU A 187 -17.36 -23.71 8.19
C LEU A 187 -17.21 -22.64 9.26
N ARG A 188 -16.74 -21.43 8.85
CA ARG A 188 -16.50 -20.27 9.74
C ARG A 188 -15.39 -20.48 10.78
N ARG A 189 -14.56 -21.51 10.65
CA ARG A 189 -13.38 -21.75 11.49
C ARG A 189 -12.16 -21.01 10.91
N HIS A 190 -12.31 -19.70 10.79
CA HIS A 190 -11.25 -18.85 10.20
C HIS A 190 -9.98 -18.92 11.02
N VAL A 191 -8.82 -18.88 10.34
CA VAL A 191 -7.52 -18.82 11.00
C VAL A 191 -6.99 -17.38 10.89
N ARG A 192 -6.58 -16.84 12.05
CA ARG A 192 -5.92 -15.53 12.14
C ARG A 192 -4.56 -15.73 12.76
N LEU A 193 -3.51 -15.53 11.96
CA LEU A 193 -2.11 -15.59 12.39
C LEU A 193 -1.56 -14.17 12.48
N SER A 194 -1.13 -13.76 13.65
CA SER A 194 -0.52 -12.45 13.89
C SER A 194 0.99 -12.59 14.06
N TYR A 195 1.72 -11.66 13.47
CA TYR A 195 3.14 -11.41 13.71
C TYR A 195 3.27 -10.05 14.40
N VAL A 196 4.04 -10.01 15.46
CA VAL A 196 4.33 -8.77 16.19
C VAL A 196 5.85 -8.62 16.30
N GLN A 197 6.35 -7.46 15.87
CA GLN A 197 7.76 -7.10 15.95
C GLN A 197 8.14 -6.79 17.40
N GLY A 198 9.17 -7.46 17.91
CA GLY A 198 9.73 -7.20 19.23
C GLY A 198 11.25 -7.00 19.16
N GLU A 199 11.88 -6.76 20.29
CA GLU A 199 13.34 -6.54 20.38
C GLU A 199 14.18 -7.70 19.82
N ARG A 200 13.67 -8.94 19.86
CA ARG A 200 14.35 -10.15 19.39
C ARG A 200 13.85 -10.64 18.03
N GLY A 201 13.15 -9.79 17.27
CA GLY A 201 12.54 -10.13 16.00
C GLY A 201 11.04 -10.43 16.12
N TRP A 202 10.50 -11.13 15.14
CA TRP A 202 9.07 -11.43 15.03
C TRP A 202 8.64 -12.54 16.00
N SER A 203 7.53 -12.32 16.67
CA SER A 203 6.79 -13.35 17.40
C SER A 203 5.45 -13.61 16.72
N THR A 204 4.98 -14.85 16.77
CA THR A 204 3.69 -15.26 16.17
C THR A 204 2.70 -15.67 17.23
N GLY A 205 1.41 -15.44 16.93
CA GLY A 205 0.29 -15.86 17.78
C GLY A 205 -0.98 -16.06 16.98
N LEU A 206 -1.89 -16.86 17.51
CA LEU A 206 -3.24 -17.03 16.95
C LEU A 206 -4.21 -16.06 17.62
N LEU A 207 -5.10 -15.49 16.82
CA LEU A 207 -6.18 -14.66 17.29
C LEU A 207 -7.53 -15.35 17.08
N TRP A 208 -8.47 -15.11 17.96
CA TRP A 208 -9.86 -15.49 17.74
C TRP A 208 -10.42 -14.77 16.51
N PRO A 209 -11.18 -15.45 15.63
CA PRO A 209 -11.80 -14.86 14.45
C PRO A 209 -12.93 -13.89 14.77
#